data_64e2ffaeee20374597a9dd29daef0b2f
#
_entry.id   64e2ffaeee20374597a9dd29daef0b2f
#
_cell.length_a   1.000
_cell.length_b   1.000
_cell.length_c   1.000
_cell.angle_alpha   90.00
_cell.angle_beta   90.00
_cell.angle_gamma   90.00
#
_symmetry.space_group_name_H-M   'P 1'
#
loop_
_entity.id
_entity.type
_entity.pdbx_description
1 polymer ?
#
loop_
_entity_poly.entity_id
_entity_poly.type
_entity_poly.pdbx_seq_one_letter_code
_entity_poly.pdbx_strand_id
1 'polypeptide(L)'
;MSSIEWLVSENCNFSCSYCASWDNTKQPEQDLTKLKTFLVKIKTLQQQQHLEFFIFGGEPFLHPKIENIVSMLNTFNIDYRFQTNLSKQGTEKIIDLKSKDIKIKKINISVHLSQQSVDDYIINIDKLLNNNIHIDLIEVMYYNKEIIDDYKKLQQKYQNVILTPVSDFLVEGFGNILKEYNNLREIDTTITFENLKLKHPITNKQVYRSLIWQEFIDKQWSPKGMECLLKDKFFMFDSQLDTFNCCFRDFIEDGICTYDTCFLS
;
A
#
# COMPACT_ATOMS: atom_id res chain seq x y z
N MET A 1 3.29 3.62 -15.75
CA MET A 1 2.01 2.93 -15.48
C MET A 1 1.23 3.87 -14.59
N SER A 2 0.00 4.21 -14.93
CA SER A 2 -0.82 5.07 -14.08
C SER A 2 -1.59 4.17 -13.11
N SER A 3 -1.60 4.51 -11.82
CA SER A 3 -2.37 3.80 -10.80
C SER A 3 -3.47 4.70 -10.25
N ILE A 4 -4.57 4.09 -9.88
CA ILE A 4 -5.62 4.72 -9.10
C ILE A 4 -5.61 4.04 -7.74
N GLU A 5 -5.50 4.80 -6.68
CA GLU A 5 -5.46 4.32 -5.32
C GLU A 5 -6.69 4.76 -4.55
N TRP A 6 -7.29 3.84 -3.82
CA TRP A 6 -8.45 4.10 -3.01
C TRP A 6 -8.23 3.67 -1.56
N LEU A 7 -8.18 4.66 -0.69
CA LEU A 7 -8.21 4.48 0.76
C LEU A 7 -9.64 4.16 1.19
N VAL A 8 -10.00 2.87 1.18
CA VAL A 8 -11.38 2.44 1.43
C VAL A 8 -11.80 2.59 2.89
N SER A 9 -10.85 2.56 3.82
CA SER A 9 -11.08 2.63 5.26
C SER A 9 -9.88 3.25 5.97
N GLU A 10 -10.13 4.09 6.96
CA GLU A 10 -9.11 4.57 7.90
C GLU A 10 -9.01 3.65 9.13
N ASN A 11 -9.99 2.76 9.35
CA ASN A 11 -10.00 1.85 10.48
C ASN A 11 -9.03 0.68 10.29
N CYS A 12 -8.23 0.40 11.32
CA CYS A 12 -7.28 -0.71 11.34
C CYS A 12 -7.31 -1.39 12.71
N ASN A 13 -7.10 -2.70 12.74
CA ASN A 13 -6.95 -3.47 13.97
C ASN A 13 -5.49 -3.61 14.43
N PHE A 14 -4.55 -3.04 13.68
CA PHE A 14 -3.15 -2.89 14.07
C PHE A 14 -2.86 -1.45 14.49
N SER A 15 -1.85 -1.26 15.32
CA SER A 15 -1.38 0.03 15.82
C SER A 15 0.13 0.16 15.61
N CYS A 16 0.56 0.02 14.35
CA CYS A 16 1.97 0.09 13.98
C CYS A 16 2.52 1.48 14.30
N SER A 17 3.62 1.56 15.05
CA SER A 17 4.26 2.83 15.43
C SER A 17 4.83 3.61 14.23
N TYR A 18 4.99 2.96 13.09
CA TYR A 18 5.48 3.54 11.84
C TYR A 18 4.35 3.76 10.81
N CYS A 19 3.09 3.67 11.22
CA CYS A 19 1.96 3.99 10.36
C CYS A 19 1.58 5.46 10.56
N ALA A 20 1.37 6.19 9.47
CA ALA A 20 0.73 7.49 9.53
C ALA A 20 -0.62 7.31 10.22
N SER A 21 -0.75 7.86 11.42
CA SER A 21 -1.87 7.59 12.32
C SER A 21 -3.21 7.84 11.65
N TRP A 22 -3.88 6.76 11.29
CA TRP A 22 -5.25 6.80 10.84
C TRP A 22 -6.15 7.05 12.04
N ASP A 23 -7.18 7.83 11.85
CA ASP A 23 -8.17 8.08 12.89
C ASP A 23 -9.07 6.84 13.03
N ASN A 24 -8.64 5.88 13.87
CA ASN A 24 -9.39 4.64 14.13
C ASN A 24 -10.79 4.86 14.73
N THR A 25 -11.15 6.11 15.04
CA THR A 25 -12.47 6.43 15.60
C THR A 25 -13.53 6.62 14.53
N LYS A 26 -13.15 6.90 13.28
CA LYS A 26 -14.10 7.10 12.19
C LYS A 26 -14.48 5.77 11.54
N GLN A 27 -15.74 5.40 11.69
CA GLN A 27 -16.33 4.32 10.90
C GLN A 27 -16.54 4.83 9.46
N PRO A 28 -16.02 4.15 8.44
CA PRO A 28 -16.24 4.56 7.07
C PRO A 28 -17.71 4.38 6.68
N GLU A 29 -18.40 5.48 6.41
CA GLU A 29 -19.72 5.46 5.79
C GLU A 29 -19.56 5.48 4.27
N GLN A 30 -19.57 4.30 3.66
CA GLN A 30 -19.55 4.22 2.21
C GLN A 30 -20.96 4.44 1.64
N ASP A 31 -21.11 5.52 0.86
CA ASP A 31 -22.28 5.71 0.01
C ASP A 31 -22.18 4.80 -1.23
N LEU A 32 -22.98 3.73 -1.23
CA LEU A 32 -22.98 2.77 -2.34
C LEU A 32 -23.46 3.37 -3.67
N THR A 33 -24.25 4.45 -3.66
CA THR A 33 -24.68 5.15 -4.87
C THR A 33 -23.52 5.95 -5.46
N LYS A 34 -22.79 6.69 -4.61
CA LYS A 34 -21.58 7.41 -5.00
C LYS A 34 -20.52 6.42 -5.51
N LEU A 35 -20.35 5.27 -4.82
CA LEU A 35 -19.45 4.21 -5.24
C LEU A 35 -19.82 3.66 -6.63
N LYS A 36 -21.11 3.37 -6.89
CA LYS A 36 -21.55 2.90 -8.21
C LYS A 36 -21.15 3.86 -9.32
N THR A 37 -21.41 5.16 -9.13
CA THR A 37 -21.05 6.20 -10.11
C THR A 37 -19.55 6.28 -10.32
N PHE A 38 -18.78 6.16 -9.24
CA PHE A 38 -17.32 6.13 -9.28
C PHE A 38 -16.79 4.92 -10.06
N LEU A 39 -17.29 3.71 -9.81
CA LEU A 39 -16.85 2.50 -10.49
C LEU A 39 -17.15 2.51 -12.00
N VAL A 40 -18.25 3.17 -12.44
CA VAL A 40 -18.51 3.39 -13.86
C VAL A 40 -17.38 4.22 -14.50
N LYS A 41 -16.93 5.28 -13.83
CA LYS A 41 -15.81 6.11 -14.30
C LYS A 41 -14.50 5.31 -14.35
N ILE A 42 -14.19 4.55 -13.31
CA ILE A 42 -13.01 3.69 -13.26
C ILE A 42 -13.04 2.68 -14.41
N LYS A 43 -14.18 2.03 -14.66
CA LYS A 43 -14.32 1.09 -15.77
C LYS A 43 -14.04 1.74 -17.11
N THR A 44 -14.58 2.92 -17.33
CA THR A 44 -14.33 3.68 -18.58
C THR A 44 -12.83 3.98 -18.76
N LEU A 45 -12.16 4.41 -17.70
CA LEU A 45 -10.72 4.68 -17.72
C LEU A 45 -9.92 3.41 -18.00
N GLN A 46 -10.26 2.27 -17.38
CA GLN A 46 -9.58 0.98 -17.61
C GLN A 46 -9.79 0.44 -19.04
N GLN A 47 -10.85 0.83 -19.73
CA GLN A 47 -11.07 0.51 -21.15
C GLN A 47 -10.19 1.35 -22.10
N GLN A 48 -9.83 2.55 -21.69
CA GLN A 48 -9.05 3.48 -22.50
C GLN A 48 -7.54 3.31 -22.31
N GLN A 49 -7.13 2.89 -21.12
CA GLN A 49 -5.72 2.73 -20.75
C GLN A 49 -5.53 1.63 -19.71
N HIS A 50 -4.35 1.04 -19.67
CA HIS A 50 -4.01 0.06 -18.65
C HIS A 50 -3.82 0.77 -17.30
N LEU A 51 -4.86 0.71 -16.45
CA LEU A 51 -4.88 1.28 -15.10
C LEU A 51 -5.04 0.17 -14.08
N GLU A 52 -4.18 0.14 -13.10
CA GLU A 52 -4.34 -0.68 -11.92
C GLU A 52 -5.15 0.07 -10.87
N PHE A 53 -6.19 -0.58 -10.32
CA PHE A 53 -6.99 -0.03 -9.23
C PHE A 53 -6.58 -0.69 -7.93
N PHE A 54 -5.88 0.06 -7.10
CA PHE A 54 -5.30 -0.39 -5.85
C PHE A 54 -6.17 0.06 -4.68
N ILE A 55 -6.66 -0.89 -3.89
CA ILE A 55 -7.56 -0.65 -2.76
C ILE A 55 -6.81 -0.98 -1.47
N PHE A 56 -6.68 0.02 -0.63
CA PHE A 56 -5.93 -0.07 0.61
C PHE A 56 -6.58 0.77 1.72
N GLY A 57 -5.91 0.93 2.85
CA GLY A 57 -6.39 1.75 3.96
C GLY A 57 -5.75 1.30 5.26
N GLY A 58 -6.47 1.45 6.37
CA GLY A 58 -6.13 0.77 7.61
C GLY A 58 -6.15 -0.74 7.38
N GLU A 59 -7.32 -1.36 7.50
CA GLU A 59 -7.53 -2.75 7.04
C GLU A 59 -8.82 -2.83 6.23
N PRO A 60 -8.73 -3.00 4.91
CA PRO A 60 -9.91 -3.01 4.03
C PRO A 60 -10.95 -4.07 4.39
N PHE A 61 -10.52 -5.25 4.82
CA PHE A 61 -11.44 -6.35 5.15
C PHE A 61 -12.17 -6.19 6.47
N LEU A 62 -11.86 -5.14 7.24
CA LEU A 62 -12.67 -4.72 8.40
C LEU A 62 -13.77 -3.71 8.04
N HIS A 63 -13.79 -3.23 6.79
CA HIS A 63 -14.83 -2.30 6.36
C HIS A 63 -16.23 -2.95 6.44
N PRO A 64 -17.22 -2.34 7.12
CA PRO A 64 -18.53 -2.97 7.38
C PRO A 64 -19.29 -3.34 6.10
N LYS A 65 -19.08 -2.62 5.00
CA LYS A 65 -19.69 -2.88 3.68
C LYS A 65 -18.76 -3.56 2.68
N ILE A 66 -17.67 -4.22 3.14
CA ILE A 66 -16.70 -4.82 2.22
C ILE A 66 -17.32 -5.83 1.25
N GLU A 67 -18.32 -6.59 1.71
CA GLU A 67 -19.06 -7.54 0.87
C GLU A 67 -19.76 -6.84 -0.31
N ASN A 68 -20.46 -5.73 -0.04
CA ASN A 68 -21.09 -4.92 -1.07
C ASN A 68 -20.06 -4.31 -2.04
N ILE A 69 -18.95 -3.80 -1.49
CA ILE A 69 -17.85 -3.20 -2.28
C ILE A 69 -17.28 -4.24 -3.25
N VAL A 70 -16.87 -5.42 -2.77
CA VAL A 70 -16.30 -6.47 -3.63
C VAL A 70 -17.30 -6.98 -4.65
N SER A 71 -18.57 -7.15 -4.27
CA SER A 71 -19.64 -7.54 -5.18
C SER A 71 -19.85 -6.52 -6.31
N MET A 72 -19.79 -5.22 -5.98
CA MET A 72 -19.89 -4.16 -6.99
C MET A 72 -18.66 -4.13 -7.91
N LEU A 73 -17.45 -4.25 -7.38
CA LEU A 73 -16.22 -4.35 -8.17
C LEU A 73 -16.30 -5.49 -9.20
N ASN A 74 -16.83 -6.64 -8.79
CA ASN A 74 -17.03 -7.79 -9.67
C ASN A 74 -18.14 -7.53 -10.71
N THR A 75 -19.28 -6.95 -10.30
CA THR A 75 -20.39 -6.61 -11.20
C THR A 75 -19.95 -5.66 -12.32
N PHE A 76 -19.14 -4.66 -12.00
CA PHE A 76 -18.57 -3.74 -12.99
C PHE A 76 -17.35 -4.30 -13.72
N ASN A 77 -16.92 -5.52 -13.38
CA ASN A 77 -15.71 -6.15 -13.93
C ASN A 77 -14.49 -5.22 -13.87
N ILE A 78 -14.29 -4.57 -12.72
CA ILE A 78 -13.11 -3.75 -12.46
C ILE A 78 -11.89 -4.66 -12.30
N ASP A 79 -10.73 -4.29 -12.84
CA ASP A 79 -9.47 -4.90 -12.47
C ASP A 79 -8.91 -4.21 -11.23
N TYR A 80 -8.74 -4.96 -10.14
CA TYR A 80 -8.38 -4.41 -8.84
C TYR A 80 -7.49 -5.35 -8.03
N ARG A 81 -6.78 -4.74 -7.07
CA ARG A 81 -5.95 -5.41 -6.08
C ARG A 81 -6.24 -4.82 -4.69
N PHE A 82 -6.32 -5.67 -3.68
CA PHE A 82 -6.36 -5.26 -2.28
C PHE A 82 -4.98 -5.33 -1.64
N GLN A 83 -4.67 -4.37 -0.76
CA GLN A 83 -3.60 -4.45 0.22
C GLN A 83 -4.23 -4.77 1.59
N THR A 84 -3.75 -5.80 2.28
CA THR A 84 -4.26 -6.22 3.60
C THR A 84 -3.11 -6.50 4.55
N ASN A 85 -3.32 -6.23 5.84
CA ASN A 85 -2.40 -6.62 6.90
C ASN A 85 -2.51 -8.11 7.26
N LEU A 86 -3.45 -8.82 6.65
CA LEU A 86 -3.73 -10.24 6.84
C LEU A 86 -3.84 -10.66 8.32
N SER A 87 -4.45 -9.83 9.15
CA SER A 87 -4.82 -10.22 10.50
C SER A 87 -5.76 -11.43 10.49
N LYS A 88 -5.90 -12.11 11.62
CA LYS A 88 -6.86 -13.22 11.75
C LYS A 88 -8.26 -12.83 11.28
N GLN A 89 -8.75 -11.67 11.72
CA GLN A 89 -10.08 -11.16 11.34
C GLN A 89 -10.20 -10.88 9.84
N GLY A 90 -9.19 -10.23 9.24
CA GLY A 90 -9.13 -9.98 7.81
C GLY A 90 -9.12 -11.29 7.02
N THR A 91 -8.32 -12.28 7.44
CA THR A 91 -8.25 -13.61 6.84
C THR A 91 -9.60 -14.32 6.87
N GLU A 92 -10.27 -14.35 8.03
CA GLU A 92 -11.59 -14.96 8.19
C GLU A 92 -12.63 -14.29 7.29
N LYS A 93 -12.58 -12.95 7.15
CA LYS A 93 -13.49 -12.22 6.27
C LYS A 93 -13.24 -12.51 4.78
N ILE A 94 -11.98 -12.62 4.36
CA ILE A 94 -11.61 -13.01 2.99
C ILE A 94 -12.16 -14.40 2.67
N ILE A 95 -12.04 -15.36 3.58
CA ILE A 95 -12.55 -16.72 3.41
C ILE A 95 -14.09 -16.74 3.41
N ASP A 96 -14.74 -15.94 4.27
CA ASP A 96 -16.20 -15.78 4.29
C ASP A 96 -16.73 -15.25 2.93
N LEU A 97 -16.08 -14.23 2.36
CA LEU A 97 -16.43 -13.73 1.02
C LEU A 97 -16.31 -14.83 -0.05
N LYS A 98 -15.23 -15.60 0.00
CA LYS A 98 -15.03 -16.73 -0.91
C LYS A 98 -16.11 -17.80 -0.75
N SER A 99 -16.53 -18.11 0.48
CA SER A 99 -17.58 -19.11 0.76
C SER A 99 -18.95 -18.69 0.20
N LYS A 100 -19.18 -17.39 0.02
CA LYS A 100 -20.37 -16.79 -0.60
C LYS A 100 -20.24 -16.61 -2.12
N ASP A 101 -19.23 -17.23 -2.73
CA ASP A 101 -18.91 -17.13 -4.16
C ASP A 101 -18.60 -15.67 -4.61
N ILE A 102 -18.17 -14.81 -3.67
CA ILE A 102 -17.70 -13.45 -3.96
C ILE A 102 -16.21 -13.52 -4.25
N LYS A 103 -15.87 -13.38 -5.53
CA LYS A 103 -14.49 -13.50 -6.00
C LYS A 103 -13.66 -12.29 -5.60
N ILE A 104 -12.50 -12.52 -4.99
CA ILE A 104 -11.45 -11.52 -4.81
C ILE A 104 -10.39 -11.76 -5.89
N LYS A 105 -10.03 -10.73 -6.67
CA LYS A 105 -9.14 -10.90 -7.83
C LYS A 105 -7.70 -11.10 -7.43
N LYS A 106 -7.12 -10.13 -6.71
CA LYS A 106 -5.71 -10.12 -6.31
C LYS A 106 -5.58 -9.57 -4.89
N ILE A 107 -4.66 -10.13 -4.13
CA ILE A 107 -4.31 -9.68 -2.79
C ILE A 107 -2.80 -9.47 -2.71
N ASN A 108 -2.42 -8.30 -2.23
CA ASN A 108 -1.09 -8.05 -1.66
C ASN A 108 -1.20 -8.11 -0.14
N ILE A 109 -0.19 -8.64 0.50
CA ILE A 109 -0.10 -8.74 1.96
C ILE A 109 0.99 -7.81 2.44
N SER A 110 0.66 -6.88 3.35
CA SER A 110 1.64 -6.13 4.15
C SER A 110 1.87 -6.87 5.46
N VAL A 111 3.07 -7.42 5.62
CA VAL A 111 3.47 -8.14 6.82
C VAL A 111 4.06 -7.16 7.83
N HIS A 112 3.37 -6.97 8.95
CA HIS A 112 3.74 -6.07 10.05
C HIS A 112 4.18 -6.90 11.26
N LEU A 113 5.45 -7.33 11.30
CA LEU A 113 5.99 -8.20 12.35
C LEU A 113 6.03 -7.56 13.74
N SER A 114 5.82 -6.24 13.82
CA SER A 114 5.59 -5.54 15.10
C SER A 114 4.20 -5.80 15.71
N GLN A 115 3.25 -6.34 14.94
CA GLN A 115 1.85 -6.51 15.36
C GLN A 115 1.40 -7.98 15.42
N GLN A 116 2.00 -8.82 14.60
CA GLN A 116 1.62 -10.24 14.49
C GLN A 116 2.87 -11.08 14.22
N SER A 117 2.94 -12.28 14.82
CA SER A 117 4.07 -13.19 14.66
C SER A 117 4.19 -13.73 13.23
N VAL A 118 5.39 -14.11 12.82
CA VAL A 118 5.61 -14.75 11.51
C VAL A 118 4.84 -16.06 11.38
N ASP A 119 4.69 -16.81 12.46
CA ASP A 119 3.97 -18.09 12.46
C ASP A 119 2.46 -17.86 12.23
N ASP A 120 1.87 -16.82 12.82
CA ASP A 120 0.48 -16.44 12.55
C ASP A 120 0.29 -16.00 11.10
N TYR A 121 1.25 -15.26 10.52
CA TYR A 121 1.23 -14.94 9.09
C TYR A 121 1.28 -16.21 8.24
N ILE A 122 2.15 -17.14 8.54
CA ILE A 122 2.25 -18.43 7.85
C ILE A 122 0.90 -19.17 7.88
N ILE A 123 0.28 -19.26 9.06
CA ILE A 123 -1.03 -19.90 9.22
C ILE A 123 -2.09 -19.21 8.36
N ASN A 124 -2.12 -17.87 8.36
CA ASN A 124 -3.12 -17.12 7.61
C ASN A 124 -2.90 -17.19 6.09
N ILE A 125 -1.65 -17.11 5.63
CA ILE A 125 -1.28 -17.28 4.22
C ILE A 125 -1.68 -18.68 3.74
N ASP A 126 -1.32 -19.73 4.49
CA ASP A 126 -1.68 -21.10 4.15
C ASP A 126 -3.21 -21.29 4.07
N LYS A 127 -3.98 -20.68 4.98
CA LYS A 127 -5.44 -20.69 4.89
C LYS A 127 -5.96 -20.07 3.60
N LEU A 128 -5.40 -18.94 3.14
CA LEU A 128 -5.80 -18.32 1.87
C LEU A 128 -5.47 -19.23 0.69
N LEU A 129 -4.25 -19.77 0.63
CA LEU A 129 -3.80 -20.65 -0.43
C LEU A 129 -4.63 -21.94 -0.50
N ASN A 130 -4.94 -22.55 0.66
CA ASN A 130 -5.81 -23.75 0.73
C ASN A 130 -7.25 -23.48 0.30
N ASN A 131 -7.69 -22.22 0.32
CA ASN A 131 -8.99 -21.80 -0.22
C ASN A 131 -8.89 -21.28 -1.67
N ASN A 132 -7.78 -21.54 -2.37
CA ASN A 132 -7.55 -21.08 -3.76
C ASN A 132 -7.72 -19.55 -3.92
N ILE A 133 -7.24 -18.78 -2.94
CA ILE A 133 -7.19 -17.31 -3.01
C ILE A 133 -5.80 -16.92 -3.52
N HIS A 134 -5.77 -16.13 -4.59
CA HIS A 134 -4.51 -15.72 -5.22
C HIS A 134 -3.85 -14.59 -4.43
N ILE A 135 -2.60 -14.81 -4.04
CA ILE A 135 -1.72 -13.83 -3.42
C ILE A 135 -0.71 -13.39 -4.47
N ASP A 136 -0.69 -12.11 -4.78
CA ASP A 136 0.16 -11.53 -5.82
C ASP A 136 1.54 -11.15 -5.26
N LEU A 137 1.56 -10.57 -4.05
CA LEU A 137 2.77 -10.08 -3.41
C LEU A 137 2.68 -10.19 -1.88
N ILE A 138 3.80 -10.50 -1.24
CA ILE A 138 3.97 -10.45 0.21
C ILE A 138 5.08 -9.44 0.50
N GLU A 139 4.71 -8.29 1.07
CA GLU A 139 5.61 -7.21 1.42
C GLU A 139 5.88 -7.22 2.92
N VAL A 140 7.10 -7.57 3.32
CA VAL A 140 7.53 -7.51 4.71
C VAL A 140 8.05 -6.10 5.00
N MET A 141 7.38 -5.42 5.93
CA MET A 141 7.67 -4.03 6.27
C MET A 141 8.94 -3.95 7.13
N TYR A 142 10.03 -3.45 6.55
CA TYR A 142 11.29 -3.27 7.25
C TYR A 142 11.25 -2.02 8.14
N TYR A 143 11.36 -2.21 9.44
CA TYR A 143 11.45 -1.13 10.43
C TYR A 143 12.65 -1.29 11.38
N ASN A 144 13.30 -2.46 11.40
CA ASN A 144 14.58 -2.73 12.06
C ASN A 144 15.16 -4.07 11.57
N LYS A 145 16.41 -4.35 11.93
CA LYS A 145 17.12 -5.57 11.49
C LYS A 145 16.64 -6.88 12.15
N GLU A 146 15.92 -6.81 13.26
CA GLU A 146 15.47 -7.99 14.02
C GLU A 146 14.48 -8.83 13.22
N ILE A 147 13.80 -8.24 12.25
CA ILE A 147 12.81 -8.94 11.41
C ILE A 147 13.43 -9.81 10.31
N ILE A 148 14.74 -9.74 10.07
CA ILE A 148 15.38 -10.39 8.91
C ILE A 148 15.24 -11.91 8.94
N ASP A 149 15.36 -12.53 10.09
CA ASP A 149 15.21 -13.98 10.19
C ASP A 149 13.75 -14.42 9.91
N ASP A 150 12.78 -13.67 10.38
CA ASP A 150 11.36 -13.92 10.09
C ASP A 150 11.01 -13.64 8.62
N TYR A 151 11.60 -12.59 8.03
CA TYR A 151 11.52 -12.36 6.59
C TYR A 151 12.05 -13.57 5.80
N LYS A 152 13.23 -14.09 6.16
CA LYS A 152 13.84 -15.26 5.50
C LYS A 152 12.97 -16.53 5.63
N LYS A 153 12.28 -16.74 6.76
CA LYS A 153 11.30 -17.83 6.89
C LYS A 153 10.16 -17.71 5.86
N LEU A 154 9.62 -16.51 5.68
CA LEU A 154 8.57 -16.28 4.68
C LEU A 154 9.09 -16.48 3.26
N GLN A 155 10.28 -15.94 2.94
CA GLN A 155 10.92 -16.06 1.63
C GLN A 155 11.24 -17.51 1.25
N GLN A 156 11.62 -18.34 2.21
CA GLN A 156 11.88 -19.78 1.97
C GLN A 156 10.58 -20.55 1.67
N LYS A 157 9.45 -20.11 2.21
CA LYS A 157 8.18 -20.83 2.10
C LYS A 157 7.32 -20.35 0.94
N TYR A 158 7.36 -19.07 0.61
CA TYR A 158 6.47 -18.47 -0.38
C TYR A 158 7.24 -17.77 -1.50
N GLN A 159 6.61 -17.74 -2.68
CA GLN A 159 7.08 -16.92 -3.80
C GLN A 159 6.66 -15.45 -3.62
N ASN A 160 7.32 -14.54 -4.33
CA ASN A 160 7.00 -13.11 -4.36
C ASN A 160 7.01 -12.44 -2.98
N VAL A 161 7.94 -12.86 -2.11
CA VAL A 161 8.20 -12.18 -0.83
C VAL A 161 9.29 -11.16 -1.02
N ILE A 162 9.00 -9.89 -0.71
CA ILE A 162 9.95 -8.80 -0.80
C ILE A 162 10.07 -8.06 0.53
N LEU A 163 11.22 -7.47 0.76
CA LEU A 163 11.46 -6.57 1.88
C LEU A 163 11.27 -5.13 1.40
N THR A 164 10.39 -4.38 2.07
CA THR A 164 10.04 -2.99 1.73
C THR A 164 10.26 -2.11 2.96
N PRO A 165 10.95 -0.97 2.86
CA PRO A 165 11.09 -0.08 4.01
C PRO A 165 9.75 0.54 4.35
N VAL A 166 9.50 0.75 5.64
CA VAL A 166 8.36 1.58 6.07
C VAL A 166 8.44 2.94 5.40
N SER A 167 7.31 3.49 4.97
CA SER A 167 7.27 4.69 4.13
C SER A 167 6.84 5.95 4.87
N ASP A 168 6.74 5.92 6.21
CA ASP A 168 6.32 7.08 6.97
C ASP A 168 7.50 7.92 7.43
N PHE A 169 7.70 9.05 6.76
CA PHE A 169 8.73 10.04 7.09
C PHE A 169 8.50 10.76 8.42
N LEU A 170 7.30 10.66 8.99
CA LEU A 170 6.97 11.24 10.30
C LEU A 170 7.41 10.32 11.45
N VAL A 171 7.81 9.09 11.14
CA VAL A 171 8.33 8.16 12.14
C VAL A 171 9.67 8.63 12.68
N GLU A 172 9.76 8.78 13.98
CA GLU A 172 11.03 9.08 14.64
C GLU A 172 12.09 8.03 14.27
N GLY A 173 13.26 8.48 13.82
CA GLY A 173 14.33 7.59 13.40
C GLY A 173 14.19 6.99 11.99
N PHE A 174 13.21 7.41 11.19
CA PHE A 174 13.02 6.92 9.81
C PHE A 174 14.31 6.95 8.99
N GLY A 175 15.09 8.04 9.07
CA GLY A 175 16.36 8.15 8.36
C GLY A 175 17.37 7.04 8.71
N ASN A 176 17.40 6.58 9.98
CA ASN A 176 18.23 5.46 10.40
C ASN A 176 17.70 4.13 9.86
N ILE A 177 16.39 3.92 9.91
CA ILE A 177 15.73 2.73 9.33
C ILE A 177 16.06 2.61 7.85
N LEU A 178 15.96 3.70 7.12
CA LEU A 178 16.21 3.75 5.69
C LEU A 178 17.68 3.51 5.35
N LYS A 179 18.60 4.07 6.14
CA LYS A 179 20.05 3.84 6.01
C LYS A 179 20.42 2.38 6.24
N GLU A 180 19.87 1.76 7.29
CA GLU A 180 20.07 0.34 7.56
C GLU A 180 19.52 -0.54 6.43
N TYR A 181 18.33 -0.23 5.93
CA TYR A 181 17.72 -0.92 4.80
C TYR A 181 18.58 -0.83 3.52
N ASN A 182 19.08 0.35 3.19
CA ASN A 182 19.94 0.54 2.02
C ASN A 182 21.28 -0.18 2.19
N ASN A 183 21.87 -0.18 3.38
CA ASN A 183 23.08 -0.95 3.67
C ASN A 183 22.84 -2.46 3.50
N LEU A 184 21.71 -3.00 3.99
CA LEU A 184 21.35 -4.41 3.79
C LEU A 184 21.26 -4.76 2.30
N ARG A 185 20.69 -3.88 1.49
CA ARG A 185 20.58 -4.07 0.03
C ARG A 185 21.94 -4.24 -0.63
N GLU A 186 22.98 -3.59 -0.11
CA GLU A 186 24.34 -3.68 -0.64
C GLU A 186 25.10 -4.95 -0.20
N ILE A 187 24.80 -5.47 0.98
CA ILE A 187 25.62 -6.53 1.60
C ILE A 187 24.96 -7.92 1.60
N ASP A 188 23.62 -8.01 1.54
CA ASP A 188 22.90 -9.29 1.57
C ASP A 188 22.17 -9.56 0.26
N THR A 189 22.79 -10.30 -0.63
CA THR A 189 22.25 -10.68 -1.94
C THR A 189 21.18 -11.78 -1.86
N THR A 190 20.93 -12.36 -0.69
CA THR A 190 19.89 -13.39 -0.48
C THR A 190 18.51 -12.81 -0.25
N ILE A 191 18.44 -11.51 0.06
CA ILE A 191 17.19 -10.78 0.30
C ILE A 191 16.62 -10.25 -1.02
N THR A 192 15.35 -10.48 -1.25
CA THR A 192 14.62 -9.84 -2.34
C THR A 192 14.07 -8.51 -1.85
N PHE A 193 14.68 -7.43 -2.27
CA PHE A 193 14.27 -6.06 -1.92
C PHE A 193 13.20 -5.54 -2.87
N GLU A 194 12.42 -4.57 -2.39
CA GLU A 194 11.58 -3.75 -3.25
C GLU A 194 12.39 -3.24 -4.45
N ASN A 195 11.83 -3.37 -5.67
CA ASN A 195 12.52 -3.02 -6.91
C ASN A 195 11.96 -1.73 -7.54
N LEU A 196 11.28 -0.91 -6.77
CA LEU A 196 10.73 0.35 -7.27
C LEU A 196 11.85 1.34 -7.55
N LYS A 197 12.06 1.63 -8.83
CA LYS A 197 12.97 2.67 -9.31
C LYS A 197 12.16 3.85 -9.81
N LEU A 198 12.53 5.02 -9.35
CA LEU A 198 11.95 6.29 -9.77
C LEU A 198 12.99 7.11 -10.53
N LYS A 199 12.52 8.04 -11.33
CA LYS A 199 13.37 9.01 -11.99
C LYS A 199 13.78 10.05 -10.95
N HIS A 200 15.09 10.12 -10.67
CA HIS A 200 15.61 11.08 -9.69
C HIS A 200 15.29 12.52 -10.15
N PRO A 201 14.67 13.36 -9.31
CA PRO A 201 14.16 14.67 -9.72
C PRO A 201 15.26 15.64 -10.20
N ILE A 202 16.48 15.50 -9.67
CA ILE A 202 17.62 16.37 -10.03
C ILE A 202 18.45 15.78 -11.16
N THR A 203 18.81 14.49 -11.05
CA THR A 203 19.77 13.85 -11.99
C THR A 203 19.12 13.19 -13.19
N ASN A 204 17.78 13.04 -13.19
CA ASN A 204 17.00 12.30 -14.20
C ASN A 204 17.37 10.81 -14.36
N LYS A 205 18.22 10.25 -13.51
CA LYS A 205 18.63 8.84 -13.56
C LYS A 205 17.55 7.96 -12.86
N GLN A 206 17.46 6.72 -13.31
CA GLN A 206 16.67 5.70 -12.62
C GLN A 206 17.39 5.24 -11.36
N VAL A 207 16.81 5.49 -10.20
CA VAL A 207 17.38 5.21 -8.88
C VAL A 207 16.32 4.52 -8.01
N TYR A 208 16.73 3.65 -7.10
CA TYR A 208 15.81 3.05 -6.14
C TYR A 208 15.15 4.13 -5.27
N ARG A 209 13.83 4.00 -5.05
CA ARG A 209 13.04 4.94 -4.24
C ARG A 209 13.67 5.18 -2.87
N SER A 210 14.10 4.12 -2.19
CA SER A 210 14.73 4.21 -0.88
C SER A 210 16.03 5.04 -0.86
N LEU A 211 16.81 5.04 -1.95
CA LEU A 211 18.02 5.86 -2.06
C LEU A 211 17.69 7.34 -2.30
N ILE A 212 16.64 7.64 -3.08
CA ILE A 212 16.14 9.00 -3.26
C ILE A 212 15.67 9.57 -1.92
N TRP A 213 14.90 8.78 -1.15
CA TRP A 213 14.43 9.18 0.17
C TRP A 213 15.59 9.45 1.13
N GLN A 214 16.62 8.59 1.15
CA GLN A 214 17.80 8.80 1.98
C GLN A 214 18.51 10.11 1.62
N GLU A 215 18.67 10.39 0.33
CA GLU A 215 19.30 11.63 -0.15
C GLU A 215 18.51 12.87 0.29
N PHE A 216 17.17 12.80 0.25
CA PHE A 216 16.31 13.91 0.71
C PHE A 216 16.48 14.20 2.19
N ILE A 217 16.56 13.14 3.02
CA ILE A 217 16.78 13.28 4.46
C ILE A 217 18.16 13.85 4.73
N ASP A 218 19.21 13.26 4.15
CA ASP A 218 20.60 13.64 4.39
C ASP A 218 20.89 15.07 3.95
N LYS A 219 20.28 15.53 2.87
CA LYS A 219 20.47 16.88 2.32
C LYS A 219 19.42 17.88 2.79
N GLN A 220 18.47 17.47 3.63
CA GLN A 220 17.33 18.30 4.05
C GLN A 220 16.63 18.97 2.85
N TRP A 221 16.51 18.22 1.75
CA TRP A 221 15.91 18.74 0.53
C TRP A 221 14.39 18.85 0.67
N SER A 222 13.83 19.94 0.12
CA SER A 222 12.39 20.19 0.11
C SER A 222 11.85 20.29 -1.32
N PRO A 223 10.74 19.65 -1.66
CA PRO A 223 10.07 19.80 -2.95
C PRO A 223 9.24 21.08 -3.04
N LYS A 224 9.18 21.88 -1.98
CA LYS A 224 8.38 23.09 -1.94
C LYS A 224 8.72 24.04 -3.07
N GLY A 225 7.71 24.51 -3.77
CA GLY A 225 7.86 25.39 -4.93
C GLY A 225 8.22 24.67 -6.23
N MET A 226 8.33 23.33 -6.24
CA MET A 226 8.57 22.54 -7.45
C MET A 226 7.26 22.07 -8.06
N GLU A 227 7.24 21.96 -9.41
CA GLU A 227 6.11 21.36 -10.10
C GLU A 227 5.99 19.86 -9.76
N CYS A 228 4.78 19.45 -9.37
CA CYS A 228 4.51 18.05 -9.07
C CYS A 228 4.30 17.23 -10.35
N LEU A 229 5.23 16.36 -10.69
CA LEU A 229 5.13 15.50 -11.87
C LEU A 229 4.11 14.36 -11.71
N LEU A 230 3.58 14.15 -10.51
CA LEU A 230 2.61 13.09 -10.22
C LEU A 230 1.15 13.54 -10.32
N LYS A 231 0.89 14.86 -10.35
CA LYS A 231 -0.46 15.45 -10.40
C LYS A 231 -1.37 14.86 -11.48
N ASP A 232 -0.78 14.45 -12.63
CA ASP A 232 -1.52 13.93 -13.78
C ASP A 232 -1.43 12.40 -13.93
N LYS A 233 -0.68 11.71 -13.04
CA LYS A 233 -0.38 10.28 -13.16
C LYS A 233 -0.82 9.45 -11.96
N PHE A 234 -1.08 10.10 -10.85
CA PHE A 234 -1.44 9.47 -9.60
C PHE A 234 -2.77 10.05 -9.10
N PHE A 235 -3.75 9.18 -8.94
CA PHE A 235 -5.07 9.54 -8.45
C PHE A 235 -5.33 8.76 -7.18
N MET A 236 -5.49 9.46 -6.08
CA MET A 236 -5.84 8.89 -4.81
C MET A 236 -7.24 9.35 -4.39
N PHE A 237 -8.02 8.45 -3.83
CA PHE A 237 -9.36 8.70 -3.31
C PHE A 237 -9.42 8.29 -1.85
N ASP A 238 -10.14 9.07 -1.05
CA ASP A 238 -10.42 8.72 0.34
C ASP A 238 -11.61 7.78 0.51
N SER A 239 -11.95 7.50 1.75
CA SER A 239 -13.11 6.66 2.11
C SER A 239 -14.45 7.27 1.68
N GLN A 240 -14.50 8.56 1.41
CA GLN A 240 -15.67 9.27 0.89
C GLN A 240 -15.69 9.36 -0.65
N LEU A 241 -14.67 8.80 -1.32
CA LEU A 241 -14.43 8.90 -2.76
C LEU A 241 -14.17 10.35 -3.23
N ASP A 242 -13.65 11.17 -2.35
CA ASP A 242 -13.14 12.48 -2.71
C ASP A 242 -11.68 12.37 -3.14
N THR A 243 -11.31 13.12 -4.17
CA THR A 243 -9.95 13.05 -4.75
C THR A 243 -8.95 13.78 -3.88
N PHE A 244 -7.77 13.18 -3.74
CA PHE A 244 -6.58 13.89 -3.31
C PHE A 244 -5.72 14.24 -4.50
N ASN A 245 -5.25 15.46 -4.56
CA ASN A 245 -4.29 15.90 -5.58
C ASN A 245 -2.84 15.51 -5.23
N CYS A 246 -2.63 14.99 -4.04
CA CYS A 246 -1.34 14.55 -3.52
C CYS A 246 -1.55 13.41 -2.52
N CYS A 247 -0.53 12.57 -2.27
CA CYS A 247 -0.52 11.56 -1.21
C CYS A 247 -0.80 12.11 0.20
N PHE A 248 -0.63 13.42 0.38
CA PHE A 248 -0.99 14.17 1.58
C PHE A 248 -1.91 15.31 1.16
N ARG A 249 -3.17 15.23 1.57
CA ARG A 249 -4.25 16.19 1.33
C ARG A 249 -3.72 17.63 1.22
N ASP A 250 -4.10 18.34 0.17
CA ASP A 250 -3.99 19.80 0.03
C ASP A 250 -2.57 20.40 -0.09
N PHE A 251 -1.55 19.61 -0.43
CA PHE A 251 -0.18 20.13 -0.56
C PHE A 251 0.21 20.56 -1.98
N ILE A 252 -0.74 20.61 -2.90
CA ILE A 252 -0.51 21.11 -4.25
C ILE A 252 -1.48 22.26 -4.54
N GLU A 253 -0.94 23.46 -4.66
CA GLU A 253 -1.64 24.62 -5.22
C GLU A 253 -1.18 24.87 -6.65
N ASP A 254 -2.13 24.95 -7.59
CA ASP A 254 -1.85 25.18 -9.02
C ASP A 254 -0.79 24.24 -9.62
N GLY A 255 -0.69 23.00 -9.11
CA GLY A 255 0.29 22.02 -9.57
C GLY A 255 1.69 22.17 -8.95
N ILE A 256 1.88 23.08 -8.01
CA ILE A 256 3.12 23.35 -7.29
C ILE A 256 3.05 22.75 -5.89
N CYS A 257 4.10 22.06 -5.46
CA CYS A 257 4.18 21.52 -4.12
C CYS A 257 4.31 22.63 -3.09
N THR A 258 3.44 22.64 -2.08
CA THR A 258 3.47 23.62 -0.97
C THR A 258 4.12 23.05 0.28
N TYR A 259 4.53 21.78 0.27
CA TYR A 259 5.04 21.07 1.44
C TYR A 259 6.56 20.87 1.40
N ASP A 260 7.16 20.81 2.59
CA ASP A 260 8.61 20.71 2.73
C ASP A 260 9.16 19.28 2.52
N THR A 261 8.29 18.26 2.43
CA THR A 261 8.68 16.87 2.27
C THR A 261 7.79 16.16 1.25
N CYS A 262 8.36 15.44 0.30
CA CYS A 262 7.61 14.64 -0.67
C CYS A 262 7.80 13.14 -0.40
N PHE A 263 6.70 12.40 -0.35
CA PHE A 263 6.66 10.98 -0.03
C PHE A 263 6.53 10.08 -1.26
N LEU A 264 6.19 10.66 -2.42
CA LEU A 264 6.02 9.95 -3.69
C LEU A 264 7.14 10.19 -4.69
N SER A 265 8.13 10.98 -4.32
CA SER A 265 9.28 11.26 -5.20
C SER A 265 10.21 10.06 -5.31
#